data_62e3c3868013587f73594e0a8ae0f455
#
_entry.id   62e3c3868013587f73594e0a8ae0f455
#
_cell.length_a   1.000
_cell.length_b   1.000
_cell.length_c   1.000
_cell.angle_alpha   90.00
_cell.angle_beta   90.00
_cell.angle_gamma   90.00
#
_symmetry.space_group_name_H-M   'P 1'
#
loop_
_entity.id
_entity.type
_entity.pdbx_description
1 polymer ?
#
loop_
_entity_poly.entity_id
_entity_poly.type
_entity_poly.pdbx_seq_one_letter_code
_entity_poly.pdbx_strand_id
1 'polypeptide(L)'
;MEHDDPSRDDDTVVTPLVRPPGRAVPRDLDDTVVRPRGARPDGDRAGTAPVRPARRRHGVRVGTAVHWLDRPVLVGRRPAAPRVVRGAEPQLVTVPSAGGEVSASHVSFDQQGDVVVVTDLRSTNGTVVVMPGRVPVRLRQGESVVALAGTIVDLGDGVLLEVLPPQRIPIQEDPLP
;
A
#
# COMPACT_ATOMS: atom_id res chain seq x y z
N MET A 1 -28.36 -14.69 -59.89
CA MET A 1 -26.93 -14.59 -59.69
C MET A 1 -26.65 -14.70 -58.21
N GLU A 2 -26.48 -15.92 -57.86
CA GLU A 2 -26.34 -16.50 -56.50
C GLU A 2 -24.99 -16.13 -55.95
N HIS A 3 -24.90 -15.55 -54.72
CA HIS A 3 -23.64 -15.45 -54.00
C HIS A 3 -23.89 -16.09 -52.62
N ASP A 4 -23.35 -17.28 -52.63
CA ASP A 4 -23.11 -18.19 -51.52
C ASP A 4 -22.21 -17.52 -50.45
N ASP A 5 -22.67 -17.45 -49.22
CA ASP A 5 -21.91 -17.01 -48.08
C ASP A 5 -21.53 -18.25 -47.25
N PRO A 6 -20.26 -18.66 -47.21
CA PRO A 6 -19.85 -19.78 -46.37
C PRO A 6 -19.63 -19.34 -44.94
N SER A 7 -20.48 -19.83 -44.05
CA SER A 7 -20.35 -19.92 -42.60
C SER A 7 -18.90 -20.19 -42.18
N ARG A 8 -18.34 -19.31 -41.36
CA ARG A 8 -17.15 -19.59 -40.56
C ARG A 8 -17.61 -20.14 -39.22
N ASP A 9 -17.52 -21.44 -39.10
CA ASP A 9 -17.55 -22.14 -37.84
C ASP A 9 -16.33 -21.73 -37.01
N ASP A 10 -16.57 -20.98 -35.94
CA ASP A 10 -15.55 -20.65 -34.92
C ASP A 10 -15.45 -21.83 -33.95
N ASP A 11 -14.60 -22.78 -34.32
CA ASP A 11 -14.34 -23.99 -33.56
C ASP A 11 -13.47 -23.66 -32.35
N THR A 12 -14.10 -23.21 -31.28
CA THR A 12 -13.42 -22.99 -29.98
C THR A 12 -13.06 -24.33 -29.39
N VAL A 13 -11.87 -24.82 -29.68
CA VAL A 13 -11.29 -26.01 -29.06
C VAL A 13 -11.02 -25.76 -27.58
N VAL A 14 -11.91 -26.21 -26.73
CA VAL A 14 -11.70 -26.27 -25.27
C VAL A 14 -10.82 -27.48 -24.97
N THR A 15 -9.55 -27.25 -24.74
CA THR A 15 -8.62 -28.29 -24.29
C THR A 15 -8.92 -28.62 -22.82
N PRO A 16 -9.30 -29.87 -22.47
CA PRO A 16 -9.50 -30.24 -21.07
C PRO A 16 -8.18 -30.28 -20.32
N LEU A 17 -8.12 -29.59 -19.18
CA LEU A 17 -7.00 -29.60 -18.25
C LEU A 17 -6.84 -31.03 -17.66
N VAL A 18 -5.81 -31.74 -18.09
CA VAL A 18 -5.42 -33.03 -17.54
C VAL A 18 -4.86 -32.81 -16.14
N ARG A 19 -5.57 -33.27 -15.10
CA ARG A 19 -5.09 -33.35 -13.73
C ARG A 19 -4.02 -34.42 -13.61
N PRO A 20 -2.83 -34.14 -13.06
CA PRO A 20 -1.87 -35.19 -12.74
C PRO A 20 -2.37 -36.03 -11.55
N PRO A 21 -2.06 -37.34 -11.53
CA PRO A 21 -2.50 -38.24 -10.49
C PRO A 21 -1.82 -37.89 -9.16
N GLY A 22 -2.62 -37.93 -8.12
CA GLY A 22 -2.23 -37.60 -6.76
C GLY A 22 -1.09 -38.49 -6.24
N ARG A 23 -0.05 -37.85 -5.75
CA ARG A 23 1.02 -38.49 -4.99
C ARG A 23 0.48 -38.72 -3.58
N ALA A 24 0.33 -40.02 -3.25
CA ALA A 24 -0.01 -40.48 -1.91
C ALA A 24 1.03 -39.99 -0.91
N VAL A 25 0.57 -39.30 0.14
CA VAL A 25 1.39 -38.95 1.31
C VAL A 25 1.26 -40.12 2.30
N PRO A 26 2.35 -40.73 2.76
CA PRO A 26 2.28 -41.72 3.83
C PRO A 26 1.82 -41.06 5.11
N ARG A 27 0.78 -41.63 5.72
CA ARG A 27 0.46 -41.40 7.13
C ARG A 27 1.34 -42.35 7.93
N ASP A 28 2.30 -41.79 8.61
CA ASP A 28 3.01 -42.43 9.74
C ASP A 28 3.31 -41.27 10.69
N LEU A 29 2.86 -41.32 11.81
CA LEU A 29 3.01 -42.04 13.07
C LEU A 29 3.26 -41.04 14.19
N ASP A 30 2.32 -41.08 15.11
CA ASP A 30 2.61 -41.24 16.53
C ASP A 30 4.02 -40.79 16.94
N ASP A 31 4.13 -39.51 17.34
CA ASP A 31 5.23 -39.10 18.20
C ASP A 31 4.66 -38.46 19.46
N THR A 32 4.42 -39.37 20.42
CA THR A 32 4.06 -39.06 21.80
C THR A 32 5.27 -38.40 22.45
N VAL A 33 5.36 -37.08 22.37
CA VAL A 33 6.36 -36.31 23.14
C VAL A 33 5.94 -36.31 24.59
N VAL A 34 6.51 -37.22 25.38
CA VAL A 34 6.48 -37.20 26.83
C VAL A 34 7.23 -35.96 27.33
N ARG A 35 6.50 -34.94 27.82
CA ARG A 35 7.10 -33.81 28.52
C ARG A 35 7.55 -34.24 29.91
N PRO A 36 8.84 -34.15 30.31
CA PRO A 36 9.26 -34.34 31.69
C PRO A 36 8.70 -33.23 32.57
N ARG A 37 7.96 -33.63 33.57
CA ARG A 37 7.50 -32.80 34.66
C ARG A 37 8.68 -32.60 35.61
N GLY A 38 9.33 -31.43 35.60
CA GLY A 38 10.45 -31.20 36.50
C GLY A 38 10.83 -29.75 36.61
N ALA A 39 10.73 -29.27 37.85
CA ALA A 39 11.40 -28.11 38.45
C ALA A 39 10.92 -26.70 38.04
N ARG A 40 10.18 -26.08 38.94
CA ARG A 40 10.15 -24.63 39.13
C ARG A 40 11.49 -24.21 39.75
N PRO A 41 12.14 -23.21 39.24
CA PRO A 41 12.93 -22.29 40.06
C PRO A 41 12.14 -20.98 40.17
N ASP A 42 11.82 -20.64 41.42
CA ASP A 42 11.56 -19.26 41.81
C ASP A 42 12.74 -18.41 41.37
N GLY A 43 12.47 -17.43 40.56
CA GLY A 43 13.45 -16.48 40.06
C GLY A 43 12.68 -15.28 39.52
N ASP A 44 12.61 -14.28 40.37
CA ASP A 44 12.25 -12.89 40.12
C ASP A 44 12.73 -12.46 38.73
N ARG A 45 11.84 -12.58 37.71
CA ARG A 45 12.04 -11.97 36.41
C ARG A 45 11.12 -10.77 36.33
N ALA A 46 11.72 -9.63 36.73
CA ALA A 46 11.23 -8.34 36.25
C ALA A 46 10.80 -8.50 34.79
N GLY A 47 9.49 -8.43 34.56
CA GLY A 47 8.88 -8.61 33.25
C GLY A 47 9.45 -7.54 32.30
N THR A 48 10.44 -7.95 31.50
CA THR A 48 10.79 -7.19 30.32
C THR A 48 9.59 -7.28 29.40
N ALA A 49 8.75 -6.25 29.38
CA ALA A 49 7.67 -6.13 28.43
C ALA A 49 8.25 -6.38 27.03
N PRO A 50 7.58 -7.16 26.17
CA PRO A 50 8.06 -7.41 24.82
C PRO A 50 8.23 -6.07 24.12
N VAL A 51 9.48 -5.70 23.85
CA VAL A 51 9.80 -4.51 23.02
C VAL A 51 9.15 -4.77 21.67
N ARG A 52 8.01 -4.14 21.42
CA ARG A 52 7.37 -4.14 20.11
C ARG A 52 8.39 -3.59 19.12
N PRO A 53 8.72 -4.32 18.04
CA PRO A 53 9.67 -3.83 17.07
C PRO A 53 9.20 -2.47 16.55
N ALA A 54 10.05 -1.46 16.68
CA ALA A 54 9.79 -0.13 16.15
C ALA A 54 9.47 -0.24 14.67
N ARG A 55 8.24 0.07 14.28
CA ARG A 55 7.81 -0.01 12.89
C ARG A 55 8.53 1.08 12.09
N ARG A 56 9.09 0.69 10.96
CA ARG A 56 9.65 1.66 10.02
C ARG A 56 8.50 2.32 9.27
N ARG A 57 8.49 3.66 9.23
CA ARG A 57 7.49 4.44 8.51
C ARG A 57 8.15 5.30 7.46
N HIS A 58 7.60 5.25 6.26
CA HIS A 58 7.89 6.21 5.21
C HIS A 58 7.26 7.57 5.57
N GLY A 59 7.81 8.64 5.02
CA GLY A 59 7.21 9.96 5.08
C GLY A 59 6.87 10.45 3.68
N VAL A 60 5.99 11.45 3.62
CA VAL A 60 5.74 12.25 2.42
C VAL A 60 6.10 13.68 2.75
N ARG A 61 7.04 14.27 1.98
CA ARG A 61 7.36 15.68 2.10
C ARG A 61 6.42 16.49 1.22
N VAL A 62 5.80 17.49 1.81
CA VAL A 62 4.92 18.45 1.15
C VAL A 62 5.41 19.85 1.45
N GLY A 63 6.07 20.51 0.51
CA GLY A 63 6.81 21.74 0.78
C GLY A 63 7.88 21.54 1.83
N THR A 64 7.78 22.20 2.98
CA THR A 64 8.72 22.07 4.11
C THR A 64 8.26 21.06 5.16
N ALA A 65 7.02 20.59 5.11
CA ALA A 65 6.44 19.66 6.08
C ALA A 65 6.66 18.20 5.70
N VAL A 66 6.82 17.34 6.71
CA VAL A 66 6.90 15.89 6.53
C VAL A 66 5.70 15.24 7.23
N HIS A 67 4.96 14.42 6.49
CA HIS A 67 3.82 13.66 6.96
C HIS A 67 4.20 12.18 7.00
N TRP A 68 4.21 11.58 8.19
CA TRP A 68 4.55 10.17 8.35
C TRP A 68 3.37 9.27 7.99
N LEU A 69 3.65 8.18 7.29
CA LEU A 69 2.64 7.20 6.85
C LEU A 69 2.32 6.19 7.97
N ASP A 70 2.06 6.67 9.19
CA ASP A 70 1.44 5.89 10.27
C ASP A 70 -0.04 5.64 9.98
N ARG A 71 -0.63 6.45 9.14
CA ARG A 71 -1.97 6.41 8.56
C ARG A 71 -1.94 6.99 7.14
N PRO A 72 -2.94 6.74 6.31
CA PRO A 72 -2.98 7.29 4.96
C PRO A 72 -2.90 8.82 4.97
N VAL A 73 -2.22 9.39 3.96
CA VAL A 73 -2.12 10.85 3.75
C VAL A 73 -2.87 11.19 2.47
N LEU A 74 -3.90 12.02 2.57
CA LEU A 74 -4.66 12.54 1.43
C LEU A 74 -4.23 13.99 1.15
N VAL A 75 -3.80 14.25 -0.08
CA VAL A 75 -3.34 15.56 -0.52
C VAL A 75 -4.27 16.14 -1.59
N GLY A 76 -4.55 17.40 -1.49
CA GLY A 76 -5.34 18.15 -2.47
C GLY A 76 -5.54 19.61 -2.08
N ARG A 77 -6.23 20.40 -2.91
CA ARG A 77 -6.49 21.81 -2.59
C ARG A 77 -7.51 22.02 -1.47
N ARG A 78 -8.38 21.03 -1.20
CA ARG A 78 -9.34 20.94 -0.09
C ARG A 78 -9.71 19.49 0.15
N PRO A 79 -8.77 18.66 0.65
CA PRO A 79 -9.01 17.24 0.81
C PRO A 79 -10.12 16.98 1.84
N ALA A 80 -10.93 15.96 1.58
CA ALA A 80 -11.98 15.52 2.48
C ALA A 80 -11.77 14.03 2.80
N ALA A 81 -12.04 13.64 4.04
CA ALA A 81 -12.02 12.25 4.43
C ALA A 81 -13.08 11.45 3.65
N PRO A 82 -12.76 10.23 3.21
CA PRO A 82 -13.75 9.38 2.55
C PRO A 82 -14.88 9.04 3.52
N ARG A 83 -16.11 8.90 3.00
CA ARG A 83 -17.30 8.57 3.81
C ARG A 83 -17.18 7.23 4.55
N VAL A 84 -16.40 6.32 3.99
CA VAL A 84 -16.12 5.00 4.57
C VAL A 84 -14.63 4.90 4.78
N VAL A 85 -14.19 4.93 6.03
CA VAL A 85 -12.79 4.74 6.41
C VAL A 85 -12.61 3.28 6.80
N ARG A 86 -11.67 2.59 6.12
CA ARG A 86 -11.22 1.25 6.51
C ARG A 86 -9.85 1.39 7.18
N GLY A 87 -9.80 1.25 8.50
CA GLY A 87 -8.58 1.41 9.27
C GLY A 87 -8.45 2.79 9.92
N ALA A 88 -7.22 3.32 9.99
CA ALA A 88 -6.96 4.62 10.61
C ALA A 88 -7.49 5.78 9.75
N GLU A 89 -8.00 6.81 10.42
CA GLU A 89 -8.45 8.04 9.77
C GLU A 89 -7.27 8.72 9.05
N PRO A 90 -7.43 9.12 7.76
CA PRO A 90 -6.34 9.71 7.00
C PRO A 90 -5.96 11.11 7.50
N GLN A 91 -4.69 11.46 7.32
CA GLN A 91 -4.24 12.85 7.42
C GLN A 91 -4.68 13.62 6.18
N LEU A 92 -5.28 14.79 6.36
CA LEU A 92 -5.69 15.67 5.27
C LEU A 92 -4.66 16.79 5.12
N VAL A 93 -4.02 16.86 3.96
CA VAL A 93 -2.96 17.85 3.68
C VAL A 93 -3.41 18.75 2.56
N THR A 94 -3.60 20.03 2.89
CA THR A 94 -3.99 21.04 1.91
C THR A 94 -2.77 21.64 1.24
N VAL A 95 -2.82 21.72 -0.10
CA VAL A 95 -1.79 22.39 -0.91
C VAL A 95 -2.40 23.52 -1.74
N PRO A 96 -1.63 24.56 -2.06
CA PRO A 96 -2.10 25.64 -2.92
C PRO A 96 -2.34 25.14 -4.35
N SER A 97 -3.27 25.74 -5.05
CA SER A 97 -3.54 25.47 -6.47
C SER A 97 -4.05 26.76 -7.12
N ALA A 98 -3.13 27.60 -7.54
CA ALA A 98 -3.45 28.90 -8.12
C ALA A 98 -4.08 28.78 -9.52
N GLY A 99 -3.61 27.84 -10.34
CA GLY A 99 -4.15 27.51 -11.66
C GLY A 99 -5.35 26.57 -11.62
N GLY A 100 -5.69 26.01 -10.45
CA GLY A 100 -6.78 25.04 -10.32
C GLY A 100 -6.44 23.64 -10.81
N GLU A 101 -5.16 23.35 -11.03
CA GLU A 101 -4.71 22.04 -11.54
C GLU A 101 -4.83 20.94 -10.49
N VAL A 102 -4.70 21.27 -9.21
CA VAL A 102 -4.84 20.30 -8.12
C VAL A 102 -6.31 20.12 -7.75
N SER A 103 -6.82 18.92 -7.83
CA SER A 103 -8.20 18.56 -7.44
C SER A 103 -8.42 18.72 -5.93
N ALA A 104 -9.70 18.78 -5.49
CA ALA A 104 -10.04 18.90 -4.07
C ALA A 104 -9.41 17.80 -3.23
N SER A 105 -9.62 16.54 -3.60
CA SER A 105 -8.81 15.38 -3.15
C SER A 105 -8.12 14.85 -4.40
N HIS A 106 -6.78 14.92 -4.45
CA HIS A 106 -6.04 14.64 -5.68
C HIS A 106 -5.33 13.29 -5.63
N VAL A 107 -4.58 13.05 -4.58
CA VAL A 107 -3.76 11.85 -4.42
C VAL A 107 -3.79 11.35 -2.99
N SER A 108 -3.63 10.04 -2.80
CA SER A 108 -3.40 9.44 -1.49
C SER A 108 -2.09 8.66 -1.47
N PHE A 109 -1.47 8.67 -0.29
CA PHE A 109 -0.30 7.86 0.05
C PHE A 109 -0.69 6.92 1.17
N ASP A 110 -0.41 5.63 1.01
CA ASP A 110 -0.64 4.62 2.03
C ASP A 110 0.56 3.69 2.15
N GLN A 111 0.96 3.35 3.37
CA GLN A 111 2.02 2.40 3.60
C GLN A 111 1.45 0.99 3.81
N GLN A 112 1.79 0.08 2.91
CA GLN A 112 1.41 -1.34 2.97
C GLN A 112 2.67 -2.19 3.22
N GLY A 113 2.85 -2.63 4.46
CA GLY A 113 4.10 -3.27 4.89
C GLY A 113 5.29 -2.31 4.79
N ASP A 114 6.25 -2.63 3.94
CA ASP A 114 7.47 -1.84 3.71
C ASP A 114 7.41 -1.00 2.42
N VAL A 115 6.28 -0.95 1.73
CA VAL A 115 6.12 -0.20 0.48
C VAL A 115 5.10 0.93 0.63
N VAL A 116 5.27 1.97 -0.18
CA VAL A 116 4.33 3.09 -0.28
C VAL A 116 3.51 2.91 -1.55
N VAL A 117 2.19 2.98 -1.42
CA VAL A 117 1.26 2.98 -2.55
C VAL A 117 0.76 4.40 -2.75
N VAL A 118 0.95 4.91 -3.96
CA VAL A 118 0.43 6.21 -4.41
C VAL A 118 -0.79 5.94 -5.29
N THR A 119 -1.92 6.56 -4.95
CA THR A 119 -3.19 6.40 -5.70
C THR A 119 -3.72 7.74 -6.14
N ASP A 120 -3.98 7.90 -7.42
CA ASP A 120 -4.73 9.03 -7.95
C ASP A 120 -6.20 8.93 -7.52
N LEU A 121 -6.74 9.97 -6.88
CA LEU A 121 -8.12 10.01 -6.37
C LEU A 121 -9.11 10.55 -7.41
N ARG A 122 -8.99 10.10 -8.66
CA ARG A 122 -9.76 10.58 -9.82
C ARG A 122 -9.55 12.06 -10.04
N SER A 123 -8.30 12.50 -10.00
CA SER A 123 -7.95 13.87 -10.25
C SER A 123 -8.31 14.30 -11.68
N THR A 124 -8.56 15.59 -11.89
CA THR A 124 -8.95 16.11 -13.21
C THR A 124 -7.80 16.07 -14.21
N ASN A 125 -6.59 16.42 -13.75
CA ASN A 125 -5.42 16.55 -14.62
C ASN A 125 -4.46 15.36 -14.54
N GLY A 126 -4.74 14.38 -13.67
CA GLY A 126 -3.89 13.20 -13.43
C GLY A 126 -2.70 13.54 -12.54
N THR A 127 -2.07 12.49 -12.03
CA THR A 127 -0.90 12.53 -11.16
C THR A 127 0.32 12.02 -11.92
N VAL A 128 1.42 12.77 -11.96
CA VAL A 128 2.67 12.32 -12.56
C VAL A 128 3.61 11.79 -11.48
N VAL A 129 4.09 10.56 -11.66
CA VAL A 129 4.99 9.89 -10.73
C VAL A 129 6.34 9.69 -11.38
N VAL A 130 7.37 10.21 -10.76
CA VAL A 130 8.76 10.13 -11.21
C VAL A 130 9.57 9.33 -10.20
N MET A 131 9.82 8.06 -10.52
CA MET A 131 10.63 7.18 -9.66
C MET A 131 12.12 7.34 -9.99
N PRO A 132 13.03 7.17 -9.02
CA PRO A 132 14.46 7.21 -9.27
C PRO A 132 14.86 6.27 -10.39
N GLY A 133 15.58 6.81 -11.39
CA GLY A 133 16.10 6.03 -12.53
C GLY A 133 15.04 5.50 -13.50
N ARG A 134 13.80 5.98 -13.43
CA ARG A 134 12.71 5.58 -14.34
C ARG A 134 12.14 6.78 -15.08
N VAL A 135 11.52 6.51 -16.23
CA VAL A 135 10.75 7.54 -16.96
C VAL A 135 9.49 7.92 -16.15
N PRO A 136 9.07 9.19 -16.23
CA PRO A 136 7.84 9.63 -15.59
C PRO A 136 6.61 8.84 -16.07
N VAL A 137 5.72 8.49 -15.16
CA VAL A 137 4.46 7.81 -15.44
C VAL A 137 3.32 8.70 -15.01
N ARG A 138 2.34 8.92 -15.89
CA ARG A 138 1.09 9.58 -15.52
C ARG A 138 0.06 8.54 -15.11
N LEU A 139 -0.40 8.62 -13.88
CA LEU A 139 -1.48 7.77 -13.39
C LEU A 139 -2.81 8.19 -14.02
N ARG A 140 -3.61 7.20 -14.35
CA ARG A 140 -5.01 7.38 -14.72
C ARG A 140 -5.87 7.58 -13.47
N GLN A 141 -7.06 8.08 -13.67
CA GLN A 141 -8.03 8.26 -12.58
C GLN A 141 -8.29 6.95 -11.82
N GLY A 142 -8.01 6.95 -10.53
CA GLY A 142 -8.15 5.79 -9.65
C GLY A 142 -7.02 4.76 -9.75
N GLU A 143 -5.99 5.03 -10.54
CA GLU A 143 -4.83 4.14 -10.68
C GLU A 143 -3.89 4.28 -9.47
N SER A 144 -3.26 3.17 -9.13
CA SER A 144 -2.28 3.10 -8.04
C SER A 144 -0.94 2.56 -8.54
N VAL A 145 0.13 3.03 -7.92
CA VAL A 145 1.48 2.57 -8.18
C VAL A 145 2.26 2.41 -6.89
N VAL A 146 3.17 1.43 -6.84
CA VAL A 146 4.12 1.30 -5.73
C VAL A 146 5.26 2.29 -5.96
N ALA A 147 5.46 3.18 -5.01
CA ALA A 147 6.49 4.20 -5.03
C ALA A 147 7.68 3.81 -4.14
N LEU A 148 8.88 4.10 -4.64
CA LEU A 148 10.14 3.93 -3.90
C LEU A 148 10.50 5.21 -3.15
N ALA A 149 11.37 5.12 -2.16
CA ALA A 149 11.96 6.31 -1.55
C ALA A 149 12.68 7.16 -2.61
N GLY A 150 12.54 8.48 -2.54
CA GLY A 150 13.02 9.42 -3.56
C GLY A 150 12.10 9.59 -4.76
N THR A 151 10.91 8.93 -4.77
CA THR A 151 9.89 9.17 -5.80
C THR A 151 9.32 10.58 -5.63
N ILE A 152 9.25 11.33 -6.73
CA ILE A 152 8.57 12.63 -6.81
C ILE A 152 7.18 12.41 -7.42
N VAL A 153 6.18 13.02 -6.81
CA VAL A 153 4.80 13.01 -7.28
C VAL A 153 4.38 14.45 -7.58
N ASP A 154 4.08 14.71 -8.84
CA ASP A 154 3.69 16.04 -9.35
C ASP A 154 2.17 16.07 -9.56
N LEU A 155 1.52 17.05 -8.93
CA LEU A 155 0.06 17.26 -8.99
C LEU A 155 -0.34 18.38 -9.94
N GLY A 156 0.64 19.07 -10.53
CA GLY A 156 0.42 20.34 -11.24
C GLY A 156 0.57 21.57 -10.34
N ASP A 157 0.44 22.76 -10.90
CA ASP A 157 0.61 24.04 -10.20
C ASP A 157 1.95 24.19 -9.44
N GLY A 158 2.99 23.43 -9.83
CA GLY A 158 4.29 23.37 -9.13
C GLY A 158 4.25 22.63 -7.80
N VAL A 159 3.19 21.88 -7.50
CA VAL A 159 3.05 21.10 -6.27
C VAL A 159 3.77 19.77 -6.44
N LEU A 160 4.97 19.67 -5.87
CA LEU A 160 5.80 18.49 -5.87
C LEU A 160 5.82 17.85 -4.47
N LEU A 161 5.60 16.55 -4.42
CA LEU A 161 5.61 15.76 -3.21
C LEU A 161 6.75 14.72 -3.33
N GLU A 162 7.44 14.42 -2.23
CA GLU A 162 8.53 13.46 -2.22
C GLU A 162 8.26 12.33 -1.23
N VAL A 163 8.41 11.09 -1.68
CA VAL A 163 8.38 9.90 -0.82
C VAL A 163 9.73 9.73 -0.13
N LEU A 164 9.76 9.87 1.18
CA LEU A 164 10.97 9.76 1.99
C LEU A 164 11.28 8.30 2.38
N PRO A 165 12.55 7.98 2.63
CA PRO A 165 12.94 6.66 3.11
C PRO A 165 12.31 6.35 4.48
N PRO A 166 12.12 5.05 4.79
CA PRO A 166 11.49 4.65 6.05
C PRO A 166 12.41 4.95 7.24
N GLN A 167 11.85 5.60 8.24
CA GLN A 167 12.54 5.90 9.50
C GLN A 167 11.89 5.13 10.65
N ARG A 168 12.65 4.89 11.71
CA ARG A 168 12.13 4.38 12.97
C ARG A 168 11.48 5.52 13.73
N ILE A 169 10.16 5.51 13.80
CA ILE A 169 9.43 6.46 14.63
C ILE A 169 9.24 5.82 16.00
N PRO A 170 9.66 6.47 17.10
CA PRO A 170 9.26 6.03 18.44
C PRO A 170 7.74 6.01 18.50
N ILE A 171 7.18 4.92 19.02
CA ILE A 171 5.74 4.87 19.30
C ILE A 171 5.54 5.89 20.42
N GLN A 172 4.90 7.03 20.14
CA GLN A 172 4.35 7.88 21.18
C GLN A 172 3.24 7.05 21.83
N GLU A 173 3.50 6.61 23.04
CA GLU A 173 2.43 6.10 23.90
C GLU A 173 1.55 7.30 24.21
N ASP A 174 0.31 7.29 23.71
CA ASP A 174 -0.73 8.18 24.23
C ASP A 174 -0.83 7.90 25.73
N PRO A 175 -0.64 8.89 26.60
CA PRO A 175 -0.88 8.69 28.00
C PRO A 175 -2.36 8.28 28.15
N LEU A 176 -2.59 7.08 28.68
CA LEU A 176 -3.92 6.61 29.04
C LEU A 176 -4.61 7.65 29.93
N PRO A 177 -5.90 7.93 29.68
CA PRO A 177 -6.69 8.86 30.48
C PRO A 177 -6.85 8.41 31.94
#